data_458e84fc6833ad159edb83516699439e
#
_entry.id   458e84fc6833ad159edb83516699439e
#
_cell.length_a   1.000
_cell.length_b   1.000
_cell.length_c   1.000
_cell.angle_alpha   90.00
_cell.angle_beta   90.00
_cell.angle_gamma   90.00
#
_symmetry.space_group_name_H-M   'P 1'
#
loop_
_entity.id
_entity.type
_entity.pdbx_description
1 polymer ?
#
loop_
_entity_poly.entity_id
_entity_poly.type
_entity_poly.pdbx_seq_one_letter_code
_entity_poly.pdbx_strand_id
1 'polypeptide(L)'
;MPSLKDVKMKIVGVRKTKQITKAMNMVASAKLRGAQSRIERFRPYAEKFQAVLGDLAAKSDGSAHALLERRAECHVSVIILATSDRGLCGGFNAMLIAKA
;
A
#
# COMPACT_ATOMS: atom_id res chain seq x y z
N MET A 1 9.45 5.18 45.30
CA MET A 1 8.44 4.16 44.92
C MET A 1 7.18 4.89 44.46
N PRO A 2 6.54 4.49 43.32
CA PRO A 2 5.32 5.13 42.89
C PRO A 2 4.22 4.93 43.91
N SER A 3 3.48 6.02 44.20
CA SER A 3 2.39 5.97 45.21
C SER A 3 1.20 5.20 44.61
N LEU A 4 0.35 4.67 45.49
CA LEU A 4 -0.88 3.96 45.09
C LEU A 4 -1.77 4.84 44.20
N LYS A 5 -1.76 6.14 44.40
CA LYS A 5 -2.48 7.15 43.61
C LYS A 5 -1.92 7.24 42.21
N ASP A 6 -0.60 7.21 42.03
CA ASP A 6 0.06 7.26 40.73
C ASP A 6 -0.25 6.00 39.88
N VAL A 7 -0.26 4.84 40.52
CA VAL A 7 -0.63 3.59 39.88
C VAL A 7 -2.09 3.62 39.40
N LYS A 8 -3.02 4.10 40.23
CA LYS A 8 -4.43 4.26 39.83
C LYS A 8 -4.59 5.21 38.64
N MET A 9 -3.89 6.34 38.64
CA MET A 9 -3.92 7.28 37.50
C MET A 9 -3.36 6.67 36.24
N LYS A 10 -2.27 5.91 36.31
CA LYS A 10 -1.73 5.16 35.16
C LYS A 10 -2.75 4.16 34.60
N ILE A 11 -3.43 3.40 35.46
CA ILE A 11 -4.46 2.44 35.02
C ILE A 11 -5.58 3.16 34.25
N VAL A 12 -6.06 4.28 34.75
CA VAL A 12 -7.10 5.08 34.08
C VAL A 12 -6.58 5.60 32.72
N GLY A 13 -5.35 6.12 32.68
CA GLY A 13 -4.71 6.57 31.44
C GLY A 13 -4.62 5.45 30.40
N VAL A 14 -4.13 4.29 30.78
CA VAL A 14 -4.01 3.12 29.89
C VAL A 14 -5.38 2.65 29.39
N ARG A 15 -6.41 2.64 30.24
CA ARG A 15 -7.78 2.31 29.81
C ARG A 15 -8.30 3.28 28.74
N LYS A 16 -8.08 4.58 28.91
CA LYS A 16 -8.45 5.60 27.91
C LYS A 16 -7.69 5.38 26.60
N THR A 17 -6.39 5.14 26.66
CA THR A 17 -5.57 4.86 25.48
C THR A 17 -6.05 3.60 24.75
N LYS A 18 -6.39 2.52 25.48
CA LYS A 18 -6.99 1.33 24.91
C LYS A 18 -8.29 1.60 24.13
N GLN A 19 -9.16 2.45 24.68
CA GLN A 19 -10.41 2.84 24.00
C GLN A 19 -10.13 3.61 22.70
N ILE A 20 -9.19 4.55 22.74
CA ILE A 20 -8.77 5.34 21.56
C ILE A 20 -8.20 4.39 20.49
N THR A 21 -7.29 3.51 20.86
CA THR A 21 -6.69 2.55 19.93
C THR A 21 -7.74 1.61 19.30
N LYS A 22 -8.72 1.17 20.11
CA LYS A 22 -9.84 0.37 19.59
C LYS A 22 -10.67 1.15 18.57
N ALA A 23 -10.98 2.41 18.83
CA ALA A 23 -11.71 3.26 17.89
C ALA A 23 -10.90 3.50 16.60
N MET A 24 -9.60 3.75 16.71
CA MET A 24 -8.71 3.87 15.54
C MET A 24 -8.69 2.59 14.69
N ASN A 25 -8.65 1.43 15.32
CA ASN A 25 -8.70 0.15 14.62
C ASN A 25 -10.02 -0.06 13.86
N MET A 26 -11.14 0.34 14.45
CA MET A 26 -12.46 0.27 13.76
C MET A 26 -12.49 1.16 12.53
N VAL A 27 -12.00 2.40 12.63
CA VAL A 27 -11.93 3.34 11.49
C VAL A 27 -10.98 2.82 10.41
N ALA A 28 -9.81 2.31 10.80
CA ALA A 28 -8.83 1.75 9.87
C ALA A 28 -9.41 0.54 9.13
N SER A 29 -10.10 -0.35 9.84
CA SER A 29 -10.75 -1.54 9.24
C SER A 29 -11.85 -1.16 8.25
N ALA A 30 -12.64 -0.12 8.55
CA ALA A 30 -13.66 0.37 7.62
C ALA A 30 -13.03 0.95 6.33
N LYS A 31 -11.94 1.73 6.47
CA LYS A 31 -11.19 2.26 5.32
C LYS A 31 -10.54 1.14 4.50
N LEU A 32 -10.00 0.12 5.16
CA LEU A 32 -9.40 -1.04 4.49
C LEU A 32 -10.45 -1.78 3.64
N ARG A 33 -11.63 -2.05 4.17
CA ARG A 33 -12.73 -2.67 3.41
C ARG A 33 -13.10 -1.86 2.17
N GLY A 34 -13.19 -0.54 2.31
CA GLY A 34 -13.46 0.35 1.16
C GLY A 34 -12.37 0.29 0.10
N ALA A 35 -11.10 0.23 0.49
CA ALA A 35 -9.98 0.08 -0.43
C ALA A 35 -9.98 -1.29 -1.12
N GLN A 36 -10.20 -2.37 -0.37
CA GLN A 36 -10.31 -3.73 -0.90
C GLN A 36 -11.43 -3.85 -1.94
N SER A 37 -12.61 -3.33 -1.64
CA SER A 37 -13.73 -3.35 -2.59
C SER A 37 -13.43 -2.61 -3.90
N ARG A 38 -12.67 -1.52 -3.84
CA ARG A 38 -12.22 -0.80 -5.06
C ARG A 38 -11.25 -1.64 -5.89
N ILE A 39 -10.31 -2.30 -5.24
CA ILE A 39 -9.34 -3.18 -5.91
C ILE A 39 -10.05 -4.37 -6.55
N GLU A 40 -10.99 -5.01 -5.86
CA GLU A 40 -11.77 -6.12 -6.39
C GLU A 40 -12.58 -5.74 -7.63
N ARG A 41 -13.16 -4.54 -7.64
CA ARG A 41 -13.88 -4.02 -8.83
C ARG A 41 -12.94 -3.67 -9.99
N PHE A 42 -11.72 -3.23 -9.69
CA PHE A 42 -10.73 -2.87 -10.70
C PHE A 42 -10.03 -4.09 -11.31
N ARG A 43 -9.91 -5.19 -10.56
CA ARG A 43 -9.18 -6.39 -10.99
C ARG A 43 -9.65 -6.94 -12.35
N PRO A 44 -10.95 -7.12 -12.65
CA PRO A 44 -11.40 -7.61 -13.96
C PRO A 44 -10.98 -6.69 -15.11
N TYR A 45 -10.98 -5.38 -14.87
CA TYR A 45 -10.51 -4.41 -15.86
C TYR A 45 -9.00 -4.58 -16.12
N ALA A 46 -8.20 -4.68 -15.07
CA ALA A 46 -6.75 -4.85 -15.18
C ALA A 46 -6.37 -6.14 -15.92
N GLU A 47 -7.07 -7.25 -15.65
CA GLU A 47 -6.87 -8.53 -16.32
C GLU A 47 -7.19 -8.44 -17.83
N LYS A 48 -8.32 -7.81 -18.18
CA LYS A 48 -8.68 -7.58 -19.59
C LYS A 48 -7.72 -6.65 -20.29
N PHE A 49 -7.29 -5.61 -19.62
CA PHE A 49 -6.32 -4.66 -20.15
C PHE A 49 -4.96 -5.33 -20.43
N GLN A 50 -4.48 -6.17 -19.50
CA GLN A 50 -3.27 -6.97 -19.72
C GLN A 50 -3.39 -7.92 -20.89
N ALA A 51 -4.53 -8.60 -21.05
CA ALA A 51 -4.77 -9.50 -22.17
C ALA A 51 -4.72 -8.75 -23.50
N VAL A 52 -5.39 -7.59 -23.60
CA VAL A 52 -5.38 -6.75 -24.80
C VAL A 52 -3.97 -6.23 -25.12
N LEU A 53 -3.21 -5.81 -24.10
CA LEU A 53 -1.82 -5.39 -24.32
C LEU A 53 -0.93 -6.54 -24.79
N GLY A 54 -1.14 -7.75 -24.25
CA GLY A 54 -0.43 -8.95 -24.71
C GLY A 54 -0.72 -9.26 -26.17
N ASP A 55 -1.99 -9.19 -26.58
CA ASP A 55 -2.40 -9.42 -27.97
C ASP A 55 -1.86 -8.35 -28.91
N LEU A 56 -1.85 -7.09 -28.48
CA LEU A 56 -1.26 -6.00 -29.25
C LEU A 56 0.25 -6.17 -29.42
N ALA A 57 0.95 -6.50 -28.34
CA ALA A 57 2.40 -6.72 -28.37
C ALA A 57 2.79 -7.92 -29.25
N ALA A 58 1.93 -8.94 -29.33
CA ALA A 58 2.16 -10.12 -30.16
C ALA A 58 1.89 -9.87 -31.66
N LYS A 59 0.96 -8.93 -31.96
CA LYS A 59 0.50 -8.66 -33.34
C LYS A 59 1.13 -7.41 -33.97
N SER A 60 1.70 -6.53 -33.16
CA SER A 60 2.38 -5.31 -33.66
C SER A 60 3.88 -5.61 -33.82
N ASP A 61 4.43 -5.13 -34.95
CA ASP A 61 5.87 -5.00 -35.09
C ASP A 61 6.35 -3.99 -34.03
N GLY A 62 7.44 -4.30 -33.33
CA GLY A 62 7.97 -3.46 -32.25
C GLY A 62 8.25 -1.99 -32.62
N SER A 63 8.22 -1.67 -33.93
CA SER A 63 8.35 -0.32 -34.46
C SER A 63 7.05 0.51 -34.43
N ALA A 64 5.89 -0.11 -34.15
CA ALA A 64 4.60 0.58 -34.22
C ALA A 64 4.40 1.65 -33.15
N HIS A 65 5.02 1.49 -31.98
CA HIS A 65 4.95 2.48 -30.90
C HIS A 65 6.17 2.40 -29.97
N ALA A 66 6.73 3.53 -29.59
CA ALA A 66 7.94 3.63 -28.76
C ALA A 66 7.85 2.88 -27.40
N LEU A 67 6.64 2.68 -26.86
CA LEU A 67 6.40 1.92 -25.62
C LEU A 67 6.39 0.40 -25.86
N LEU A 68 6.24 -0.08 -27.08
CA LEU A 68 6.27 -1.50 -27.45
C LEU A 68 7.63 -1.92 -27.99
N GLU A 69 8.53 -0.97 -28.26
CA GLU A 69 9.87 -1.23 -28.75
C GLU A 69 10.70 -1.97 -27.69
N ARG A 70 11.28 -3.10 -28.12
CA ARG A 70 12.24 -3.84 -27.28
C ARG A 70 13.60 -3.15 -27.37
N ARG A 71 14.02 -2.54 -26.29
CA ARG A 71 15.35 -1.94 -26.19
C ARG A 71 16.40 -3.04 -26.02
N ALA A 72 17.44 -3.00 -26.84
CA ALA A 72 18.55 -3.97 -26.76
C ALA A 72 19.36 -3.78 -25.46
N GLU A 73 19.51 -2.54 -24.99
CA GLU A 73 20.20 -2.21 -23.76
C GLU A 73 19.37 -1.25 -22.89
N CYS A 74 19.30 -1.53 -21.61
CA CYS A 74 18.58 -0.73 -20.64
C CYS A 74 19.60 -0.01 -19.75
N HIS A 75 19.96 1.23 -20.10
CA HIS A 75 20.95 2.01 -19.35
C HIS A 75 20.38 2.67 -18.09
N VAL A 76 19.07 2.90 -18.05
CA VAL A 76 18.41 3.57 -16.92
C VAL A 76 17.12 2.85 -16.58
N SER A 77 16.97 2.47 -15.31
CA SER A 77 15.73 1.90 -14.76
C SER A 77 15.13 2.87 -13.74
N VAL A 78 13.83 3.08 -13.82
CA VAL A 78 13.09 3.91 -12.85
C VAL A 78 12.24 3.01 -11.97
N ILE A 79 12.43 3.11 -10.66
CA ILE A 79 11.63 2.42 -9.67
C ILE A 79 10.64 3.40 -9.07
N ILE A 80 9.33 3.12 -9.21
CA ILE A 80 8.27 3.90 -8.58
C ILE A 80 7.90 3.21 -7.27
N LEU A 81 8.21 3.87 -6.15
CA LEU A 81 7.95 3.35 -4.82
C LEU A 81 6.70 4.02 -4.22
N ALA A 82 5.64 3.24 -4.01
CA ALA A 82 4.43 3.71 -3.35
C ALA A 82 4.49 3.37 -1.86
N THR A 83 4.63 4.40 -1.02
CA THR A 83 4.69 4.29 0.44
C THR A 83 3.44 4.86 1.10
N SER A 84 3.29 4.66 2.40
CA SER A 84 2.21 5.24 3.19
C SER A 84 2.53 6.69 3.57
N ASP A 85 1.57 7.61 3.37
CA ASP A 85 1.70 9.03 3.78
C ASP A 85 1.59 9.20 5.29
N ARG A 86 0.82 8.35 5.96
CA ARG A 86 0.56 8.46 7.39
C ARG A 86 1.44 7.49 8.16
N GLY A 87 1.91 7.93 9.34
CA GLY A 87 2.58 7.08 10.31
C GLY A 87 1.67 5.98 10.89
N LEU A 88 2.13 5.29 11.90
CA LEU A 88 1.48 4.15 12.56
C LEU A 88 1.36 2.90 11.67
N CYS A 89 2.24 2.79 10.68
CA CYS A 89 2.35 1.65 9.78
C CYS A 89 3.48 0.66 10.16
N GLY A 90 4.02 0.77 11.37
CA GLY A 90 5.18 -0.01 11.81
C GLY A 90 6.41 0.24 10.92
N GLY A 91 7.12 -0.81 10.56
CA GLY A 91 8.30 -0.75 9.67
C GLY A 91 7.97 -0.78 8.17
N PHE A 92 6.72 -0.67 7.75
CA PHE A 92 6.30 -0.84 6.36
C PHE A 92 7.09 0.04 5.38
N ASN A 93 7.11 1.36 5.61
CA ASN A 93 7.83 2.28 4.73
C ASN A 93 9.33 2.02 4.73
N ALA A 94 9.93 1.81 5.90
CA ALA A 94 11.37 1.54 6.02
C ALA A 94 11.77 0.24 5.30
N MET A 95 10.96 -0.81 5.41
CA MET A 95 11.21 -2.09 4.73
C MET A 95 11.06 -1.99 3.21
N LEU A 96 10.12 -1.18 2.72
CA LEU A 96 9.98 -0.94 1.28
C LEU A 96 11.18 -0.18 0.72
N ILE A 97 11.58 0.90 1.39
CA ILE A 97 12.74 1.71 0.97
C ILE A 97 14.03 0.87 0.99
N ALA A 98 14.20 0.01 2.00
CA ALA A 98 15.38 -0.85 2.08
C ALA A 98 15.43 -1.95 1.00
N LYS A 99 14.29 -2.29 0.38
CA LYS A 99 14.22 -3.29 -0.69
C LYS A 99 14.27 -2.70 -2.10
N ALA A 100 14.00 -1.42 -2.23
CA ALA A 100 14.06 -0.71 -3.51
C ALA A 100 15.50 -0.35 -3.88
#